data_7239f56c7817b8350664514961dfb03c
#
_entry.id   7239f56c7817b8350664514961dfb03c
#
_cell.length_a   1.000
_cell.length_b   1.000
_cell.length_c   1.000
_cell.angle_alpha   90.00
_cell.angle_beta   90.00
_cell.angle_gamma   90.00
#
_symmetry.space_group_name_H-M   'P 1'
#
loop_
_entity.id
_entity.type
_entity.pdbx_description
1 polymer ?
#
loop_
_entity_poly.entity_id
_entity_poly.type
_entity_poly.pdbx_seq_one_letter_code
_entity_poly.pdbx_strand_id
1 'polypeptide(L)'
;MGKWTNEDAIVNEFYGGLGNIAIMPYGELYTSLQNGLITATDQQIPSYIIENYYEVAPFYSYVGAQWTSYSLMMNLDKFNQYSEEDQKIFVDAAWACSEAEYESYKDMKADAEKFFDEKGITYYQPTDEELNQWKEYAASLSDKWRELIGEELYNQVSELFNY
;
A
#
# COMPACT_ATOMS: atom_id res chain seq x y z
N MET A 1 -15.11 -17.92 -1.92
CA MET A 1 -13.94 -17.51 -2.72
C MET A 1 -14.22 -16.09 -3.17
N GLY A 2 -13.75 -15.09 -2.42
CA GLY A 2 -13.96 -13.68 -2.76
C GLY A 2 -13.21 -13.40 -4.07
N LYS A 3 -13.91 -12.83 -5.06
CA LYS A 3 -13.21 -12.25 -6.21
C LYS A 3 -12.45 -11.04 -5.67
N TRP A 4 -11.15 -11.14 -5.64
CA TRP A 4 -10.28 -9.99 -5.50
C TRP A 4 -10.55 -9.08 -6.71
N THR A 5 -10.70 -7.82 -6.42
CA THR A 5 -10.97 -6.78 -7.41
C THR A 5 -9.67 -6.35 -8.10
N ASN A 6 -9.60 -5.16 -8.61
CA ASN A 6 -8.50 -4.60 -9.40
C ASN A 6 -7.08 -4.75 -8.81
N GLU A 7 -6.94 -5.00 -7.50
CA GLU A 7 -5.65 -5.29 -6.87
C GLU A 7 -4.96 -6.51 -7.48
N ASP A 8 -5.72 -7.57 -7.82
CA ASP A 8 -5.16 -8.77 -8.46
C ASP A 8 -4.57 -8.45 -9.83
N ALA A 9 -5.21 -7.57 -10.58
CA ALA A 9 -4.74 -7.16 -11.89
C ALA A 9 -3.46 -6.31 -11.75
N ILE A 10 -3.41 -5.37 -10.80
CA ILE A 10 -2.23 -4.55 -10.52
C ILE A 10 -1.07 -5.44 -10.09
N VAL A 11 -1.29 -6.32 -9.12
CA VAL A 11 -0.25 -7.24 -8.64
C VAL A 11 0.25 -8.15 -9.77
N ASN A 12 -0.65 -8.76 -10.55
CA ASN A 12 -0.26 -9.62 -11.66
C ASN A 12 0.45 -8.87 -12.78
N GLU A 13 0.02 -7.67 -13.11
CA GLU A 13 0.62 -6.89 -14.19
C GLU A 13 1.95 -6.26 -13.77
N PHE A 14 2.05 -5.75 -12.55
CA PHE A 14 3.26 -5.11 -12.06
C PHE A 14 4.30 -6.14 -11.60
N TYR A 15 3.94 -7.05 -10.71
CA TYR A 15 4.89 -8.01 -10.15
C TYR A 15 5.01 -9.29 -10.98
N GLY A 16 4.02 -9.62 -11.82
CA GLY A 16 4.02 -10.83 -12.63
C GLY A 16 5.17 -10.92 -13.65
N GLY A 17 5.69 -9.78 -14.10
CA GLY A 17 6.90 -9.70 -14.93
C GLY A 17 8.20 -9.92 -14.17
N LEU A 18 8.16 -9.87 -12.83
CA LEU A 18 9.32 -9.91 -11.96
C LEU A 18 9.47 -11.25 -11.21
N GLY A 19 8.41 -12.05 -11.13
CA GLY A 19 8.45 -13.32 -10.41
C GLY A 19 7.13 -14.11 -10.46
N ASN A 20 7.10 -15.19 -9.69
CA ASN A 20 5.88 -15.98 -9.52
C ASN A 20 4.98 -15.35 -8.47
N ILE A 21 3.76 -15.01 -8.86
CA ILE A 21 2.77 -14.40 -7.98
C ILE A 21 1.90 -15.46 -7.33
N ALA A 22 1.75 -15.38 -6.01
CA ALA A 22 0.81 -16.17 -5.23
C ALA A 22 -0.18 -15.23 -4.52
N ILE A 23 -1.43 -15.25 -4.95
CA ILE A 23 -2.51 -14.46 -4.33
C ILE A 23 -3.13 -15.29 -3.22
N MET A 24 -3.19 -14.73 -2.02
CA MET A 24 -3.70 -15.42 -0.84
C MET A 24 -4.40 -14.47 0.13
N PRO A 25 -5.24 -14.97 1.04
CA PRO A 25 -5.83 -14.16 2.09
C PRO A 25 -4.76 -13.53 2.98
N TYR A 26 -4.97 -12.25 3.35
CA TYR A 26 -4.03 -11.48 4.17
C TYR A 26 -3.63 -12.20 5.47
N GLY A 27 -4.59 -12.82 6.17
CA GLY A 27 -4.32 -13.57 7.41
C GLY A 27 -3.47 -14.84 7.25
N GLU A 28 -3.19 -15.28 6.01
CA GLU A 28 -2.35 -16.45 5.73
C GLU A 28 -0.89 -16.07 5.39
N LEU A 29 -0.59 -14.78 5.21
CA LEU A 29 0.72 -14.30 4.77
C LEU A 29 1.84 -14.68 5.74
N TYR A 30 1.65 -14.44 7.05
CA TYR A 30 2.65 -14.78 8.07
C TYR A 30 3.02 -16.28 8.03
N THR A 31 2.00 -17.13 8.08
CA THR A 31 2.21 -18.59 8.06
C THR A 31 2.82 -19.08 6.75
N SER A 32 2.44 -18.45 5.64
CA SER A 32 2.98 -18.78 4.32
C SER A 32 4.45 -18.39 4.17
N LEU A 33 4.86 -17.25 4.71
CA LEU A 33 6.27 -16.85 4.83
C LEU A 33 7.03 -17.81 5.75
N GLN A 34 6.47 -18.11 6.92
CA GLN A 34 7.08 -18.99 7.90
C GLN A 34 7.36 -20.41 7.35
N ASN A 35 6.43 -20.94 6.57
CA ASN A 35 6.55 -22.26 5.96
C ASN A 35 7.29 -22.27 4.60
N GLY A 36 7.72 -21.11 4.11
CA GLY A 36 8.40 -20.97 2.83
C GLY A 36 7.51 -21.21 1.60
N LEU A 37 6.19 -21.14 1.76
CA LEU A 37 5.24 -21.22 0.64
C LEU A 37 5.39 -19.99 -0.27
N ILE A 38 5.63 -18.83 0.34
CA ILE A 38 6.08 -17.61 -0.33
C ILE A 38 7.41 -17.15 0.27
N THR A 39 8.20 -16.44 -0.51
CA THR A 39 9.53 -15.97 -0.10
C THR A 39 9.61 -14.46 0.09
N ALA A 40 8.60 -13.73 -0.37
CA ALA A 40 8.50 -12.28 -0.22
C ALA A 40 7.03 -11.85 -0.22
N THR A 41 6.77 -10.67 0.32
CA THR A 41 5.46 -10.00 0.25
C THR A 41 5.67 -8.50 0.16
N ASP A 42 4.73 -7.81 -0.49
CA ASP A 42 4.69 -6.36 -0.52
C ASP A 42 3.86 -5.87 0.66
N GLN A 43 4.51 -5.18 1.60
CA GLN A 43 3.87 -4.67 2.81
C GLN A 43 4.38 -3.29 3.16
N GLN A 44 3.46 -2.44 3.62
CA GLN A 44 3.80 -1.16 4.22
C GLN A 44 4.50 -1.37 5.57
N ILE A 45 5.35 -0.43 5.96
CA ILE A 45 6.09 -0.47 7.23
C ILE A 45 5.18 -0.76 8.44
N PRO A 46 4.03 -0.07 8.63
CA PRO A 46 3.16 -0.36 9.76
C PRO A 46 2.67 -1.80 9.80
N SER A 47 2.20 -2.31 8.66
CA SER A 47 1.74 -3.69 8.55
C SER A 47 2.87 -4.69 8.82
N TYR A 48 4.07 -4.43 8.28
CA TYR A 48 5.24 -5.28 8.51
C TYR A 48 5.60 -5.40 10.00
N ILE A 49 5.48 -4.30 10.76
CA ILE A 49 5.76 -4.26 12.19
C ILE A 49 4.60 -4.87 13.01
N ILE A 50 3.36 -4.43 12.77
CA ILE A 50 2.18 -4.82 13.56
C ILE A 50 1.88 -6.32 13.42
N GLU A 51 2.03 -6.86 12.21
CA GLU A 51 1.79 -8.28 11.92
C GLU A 51 3.00 -9.17 12.20
N ASN A 52 4.08 -8.61 12.75
CA ASN A 52 5.32 -9.31 13.09
C ASN A 52 5.99 -10.01 11.90
N TYR A 53 5.80 -9.53 10.67
CA TYR A 53 6.41 -10.17 9.50
C TYR A 53 7.95 -10.19 9.58
N TYR A 54 8.57 -9.29 10.33
CA TYR A 54 10.01 -9.24 10.55
C TYR A 54 10.57 -10.53 11.19
N GLU A 55 9.74 -11.32 11.90
CA GLU A 55 10.16 -12.59 12.50
C GLU A 55 10.41 -13.69 11.46
N VAL A 56 9.70 -13.62 10.33
CA VAL A 56 9.71 -14.63 9.26
C VAL A 56 10.29 -14.12 7.94
N ALA A 57 10.45 -12.80 7.80
CA ALA A 57 11.05 -12.13 6.66
C ALA A 57 11.91 -10.94 7.13
N PRO A 58 13.13 -11.18 7.65
CA PRO A 58 13.95 -10.16 8.33
C PRO A 58 14.69 -9.20 7.39
N PHE A 59 14.19 -9.02 6.17
CA PHE A 59 14.71 -8.08 5.19
C PHE A 59 13.60 -7.17 4.71
N TYR A 60 13.86 -5.87 4.68
CA TYR A 60 12.92 -4.87 4.20
C TYR A 60 13.56 -3.99 3.12
N SER A 61 12.88 -3.78 1.99
CA SER A 61 13.34 -2.90 0.92
C SER A 61 12.40 -1.72 0.73
N TYR A 62 12.93 -0.50 0.77
CA TYR A 62 12.17 0.74 0.59
C TYR A 62 11.93 1.05 -0.90
N VAL A 63 11.21 0.20 -1.61
CA VAL A 63 10.97 0.39 -3.05
C VAL A 63 9.94 1.49 -3.32
N GLY A 64 8.91 1.61 -2.48
CA GLY A 64 7.86 2.60 -2.66
C GLY A 64 7.04 2.37 -3.94
N ALA A 65 6.79 1.10 -4.28
CA ALA A 65 6.13 0.73 -5.53
C ALA A 65 4.64 1.06 -5.56
N GLN A 66 4.01 1.23 -4.40
CA GLN A 66 2.58 1.50 -4.29
C GLN A 66 2.30 2.64 -3.32
N TRP A 67 1.27 3.39 -3.63
CA TRP A 67 0.65 4.33 -2.71
C TRP A 67 -0.72 3.79 -2.33
N THR A 68 -0.97 3.62 -1.04
CA THR A 68 -2.22 3.09 -0.53
C THR A 68 -2.92 4.13 0.33
N SER A 69 -4.20 4.34 0.10
CA SER A 69 -5.05 5.19 0.93
C SER A 69 -6.15 4.38 1.60
N TYR A 70 -6.49 4.76 2.81
CA TYR A 70 -7.68 4.28 3.49
C TYR A 70 -8.77 5.33 3.44
N SER A 71 -10.01 4.90 3.25
CA SER A 71 -11.17 5.78 3.24
C SER A 71 -12.07 5.49 4.42
N LEU A 72 -12.44 6.53 5.16
CA LEU A 72 -13.49 6.44 6.15
C LEU A 72 -14.84 6.43 5.44
N MET A 73 -15.59 5.35 5.56
CA MET A 73 -16.85 5.16 4.86
C MET A 73 -18.00 4.90 5.83
N MET A 74 -19.17 5.44 5.49
CA MET A 74 -20.42 5.19 6.20
C MET A 74 -21.52 4.88 5.20
N ASN A 75 -22.46 4.01 5.56
CA ASN A 75 -23.62 3.76 4.75
C ASN A 75 -24.45 5.05 4.59
N LEU A 76 -24.75 5.43 3.34
CA LEU A 76 -25.40 6.69 3.02
C LEU A 76 -26.80 6.83 3.67
N ASP A 77 -27.59 5.75 3.67
CA ASP A 77 -28.93 5.79 4.28
C ASP A 77 -28.85 5.98 5.79
N LYS A 78 -27.80 5.47 6.43
CA LYS A 78 -27.53 5.72 7.84
C LYS A 78 -27.07 7.13 8.10
N PHE A 79 -26.17 7.65 7.28
CA PHE A 79 -25.69 9.02 7.37
C PHE A 79 -26.84 10.03 7.23
N ASN A 80 -27.75 9.81 6.27
CA ASN A 80 -28.90 10.66 6.01
C ASN A 80 -29.98 10.62 7.12
N GLN A 81 -29.92 9.66 8.07
CA GLN A 81 -30.82 9.60 9.21
C GLN A 81 -30.41 10.54 10.35
N TYR A 82 -29.19 11.05 10.33
CA TYR A 82 -28.68 12.00 11.33
C TYR A 82 -29.08 13.42 10.96
N SER A 83 -29.14 14.28 11.98
CA SER A 83 -29.32 15.71 11.78
C SER A 83 -28.14 16.31 10.99
N GLU A 84 -28.33 17.44 10.34
CA GLU A 84 -27.23 18.16 9.64
C GLU A 84 -26.06 18.50 10.60
N GLU A 85 -26.38 18.79 11.87
CA GLU A 85 -25.40 19.05 12.92
C GLU A 85 -24.58 17.78 13.21
N ASP A 86 -25.21 16.63 13.38
CA ASP A 86 -24.52 15.36 13.60
C ASP A 86 -23.72 14.91 12.37
N GLN A 87 -24.27 15.08 11.17
CA GLN A 87 -23.53 14.81 9.91
C GLN A 87 -22.25 15.61 9.83
N LYS A 88 -22.31 16.89 10.22
CA LYS A 88 -21.12 17.75 10.27
C LYS A 88 -20.10 17.23 11.30
N ILE A 89 -20.52 16.75 12.45
CA ILE A 89 -19.62 16.18 13.46
C ILE A 89 -18.88 14.96 12.88
N PHE A 90 -19.57 14.06 12.16
CA PHE A 90 -18.92 12.91 11.52
C PHE A 90 -17.87 13.35 10.49
N VAL A 91 -18.18 14.33 9.66
CA VAL A 91 -17.26 14.84 8.64
C VAL A 91 -16.05 15.52 9.30
N ASP A 92 -16.28 16.39 10.28
CA ASP A 92 -15.20 17.08 10.99
C ASP A 92 -14.27 16.08 11.73
N ALA A 93 -14.84 15.05 12.36
CA ALA A 93 -14.08 13.99 13.01
C ALA A 93 -13.26 13.17 12.02
N ALA A 94 -13.82 12.87 10.83
CA ALA A 94 -13.09 12.16 9.77
C ALA A 94 -11.88 12.97 9.28
N TRP A 95 -12.04 14.27 9.07
CA TRP A 95 -10.94 15.17 8.70
C TRP A 95 -9.87 15.24 9.79
N ALA A 96 -10.28 15.42 11.05
CA ALA A 96 -9.34 15.45 12.17
C ALA A 96 -8.55 14.12 12.30
N CYS A 97 -9.20 12.98 12.05
CA CYS A 97 -8.54 11.68 12.03
C CYS A 97 -7.51 11.60 10.91
N SER A 98 -7.86 12.05 9.70
CA SER A 98 -6.95 12.05 8.55
C SER A 98 -5.73 12.96 8.76
N GLU A 99 -5.94 14.14 9.37
CA GLU A 99 -4.84 15.04 9.70
C GLU A 99 -3.91 14.42 10.75
N ALA A 100 -4.45 13.81 11.80
CA ALA A 100 -3.67 13.16 12.84
C ALA A 100 -2.87 11.97 12.30
N GLU A 101 -3.45 11.17 11.41
CA GLU A 101 -2.76 10.09 10.73
C GLU A 101 -1.60 10.63 9.89
N TYR A 102 -1.85 11.62 9.04
CA TYR A 102 -0.82 12.24 8.21
C TYR A 102 0.36 12.77 9.03
N GLU A 103 0.10 13.45 10.15
CA GLU A 103 1.15 13.90 11.06
C GLU A 103 1.95 12.72 11.64
N SER A 104 1.28 11.62 12.02
CA SER A 104 1.95 10.43 12.56
C SER A 104 2.88 9.75 11.57
N TYR A 105 2.63 9.91 10.27
CA TYR A 105 3.47 9.34 9.22
C TYR A 105 4.80 10.07 9.01
N LYS A 106 4.93 11.32 9.43
CA LYS A 106 6.13 12.13 9.19
C LYS A 106 7.40 11.53 9.80
N ASP A 107 7.28 10.96 10.99
CA ASP A 107 8.40 10.36 11.73
C ASP A 107 8.49 8.84 11.55
N MET A 108 7.51 8.24 10.88
CA MET A 108 7.38 6.79 10.76
C MET A 108 8.63 6.10 10.23
N LYS A 109 9.30 6.68 9.20
CA LYS A 109 10.50 6.07 8.63
C LYS A 109 11.63 6.02 9.66
N ALA A 110 11.86 7.11 10.38
CA ALA A 110 12.91 7.18 11.41
C ALA A 110 12.61 6.21 12.58
N ASP A 111 11.36 6.13 13.02
CA ASP A 111 10.95 5.19 14.05
C ASP A 111 11.07 3.74 13.59
N ALA A 112 10.75 3.46 12.34
CA ALA A 112 10.92 2.14 11.75
C ALA A 112 12.38 1.73 11.65
N GLU A 113 13.26 2.62 11.19
CA GLU A 113 14.71 2.34 11.11
C GLU A 113 15.29 2.04 12.49
N LYS A 114 14.89 2.78 13.52
CA LYS A 114 15.27 2.50 14.90
C LYS A 114 14.78 1.13 15.38
N PHE A 115 13.52 0.80 15.10
CA PHE A 115 12.96 -0.52 15.41
C PHE A 115 13.70 -1.64 14.66
N PHE A 116 14.04 -1.43 13.40
CA PHE A 116 14.78 -2.40 12.59
C PHE A 116 16.17 -2.66 13.17
N ASP A 117 16.88 -1.61 13.59
CA ASP A 117 18.18 -1.72 14.25
C ASP A 117 18.07 -2.51 15.58
N GLU A 118 17.06 -2.20 16.41
CA GLU A 118 16.81 -2.88 17.68
C GLU A 118 16.48 -4.38 17.50
N LYS A 119 15.81 -4.74 16.40
CA LYS A 119 15.41 -6.12 16.09
C LYS A 119 16.41 -6.88 15.22
N GLY A 120 17.46 -6.21 14.74
CA GLY A 120 18.43 -6.80 13.81
C GLY A 120 17.87 -7.09 12.43
N ILE A 121 16.89 -6.29 11.99
CA ILE A 121 16.27 -6.40 10.67
C ILE A 121 17.19 -5.69 9.67
N THR A 122 17.54 -6.37 8.59
CA THR A 122 18.28 -5.75 7.49
C THR A 122 17.31 -4.97 6.61
N TYR A 123 17.58 -3.70 6.38
CA TYR A 123 16.80 -2.91 5.44
C TYR A 123 17.70 -2.34 4.33
N TYR A 124 17.10 -2.19 3.16
CA TYR A 124 17.74 -1.71 1.95
C TYR A 124 17.05 -0.45 1.43
N GLN A 125 17.82 0.59 1.27
CA GLN A 125 17.38 1.83 0.62
C GLN A 125 17.90 1.82 -0.82
N PRO A 126 17.04 1.66 -1.83
CA PRO A 126 17.44 1.73 -3.23
C PRO A 126 18.07 3.09 -3.57
N THR A 127 19.02 3.06 -4.48
CA THR A 127 19.60 4.28 -5.07
C THR A 127 18.59 4.95 -6.01
N ASP A 128 18.81 6.22 -6.35
CA ASP A 128 17.97 6.92 -7.32
C ASP A 128 17.97 6.23 -8.70
N GLU A 129 19.09 5.63 -9.09
CA GLU A 129 19.19 4.88 -10.35
C GLU A 129 18.32 3.62 -10.32
N GLU A 130 18.32 2.88 -9.23
CA GLU A 130 17.47 1.71 -9.05
C GLU A 130 15.99 2.09 -8.98
N LEU A 131 15.64 3.17 -8.27
CA LEU A 131 14.26 3.69 -8.24
C LEU A 131 13.81 4.17 -9.63
N ASN A 132 14.70 4.73 -10.45
CA ASN A 132 14.38 5.09 -11.82
C ASN A 132 14.07 3.86 -12.69
N GLN A 133 14.79 2.74 -12.50
CA GLN A 133 14.45 1.48 -13.19
C GLN A 133 13.03 1.00 -12.84
N TRP A 134 12.59 1.13 -11.57
CA TRP A 134 11.23 0.84 -11.17
C TRP A 134 10.22 1.75 -11.85
N LYS A 135 10.51 3.05 -11.94
CA LYS A 135 9.66 4.04 -12.63
C LYS A 135 9.54 3.76 -14.12
N GLU A 136 10.66 3.45 -14.78
CA GLU A 136 10.67 3.09 -16.19
C GLU A 136 9.87 1.82 -16.46
N TYR A 137 9.98 0.83 -15.59
CA TYR A 137 9.18 -0.39 -15.68
C TYR A 137 7.69 -0.08 -15.51
N ALA A 138 7.30 0.70 -14.48
CA ALA A 138 5.92 1.11 -14.27
C ALA A 138 5.37 1.90 -15.47
N ALA A 139 6.16 2.80 -16.05
CA ALA A 139 5.80 3.56 -17.24
C ALA A 139 5.60 2.66 -18.47
N SER A 140 6.35 1.56 -18.59
CA SER A 140 6.16 0.60 -19.68
C SER A 140 4.81 -0.11 -19.66
N LEU A 141 4.10 -0.08 -18.53
CA LEU A 141 2.77 -0.66 -18.34
C LEU A 141 1.63 0.36 -18.53
N SER A 142 1.93 1.58 -19.00
CA SER A 142 0.97 2.68 -19.12
C SER A 142 -0.31 2.32 -19.90
N ASP A 143 -0.19 1.56 -20.99
CA ASP A 143 -1.34 1.15 -21.79
C ASP A 143 -2.27 0.21 -21.00
N LYS A 144 -1.70 -0.66 -20.16
CA LYS A 144 -2.46 -1.55 -19.29
C LYS A 144 -3.17 -0.77 -18.18
N TRP A 145 -2.51 0.23 -17.61
CA TRP A 145 -3.13 1.10 -16.62
C TRP A 145 -4.30 1.90 -17.21
N ARG A 146 -4.15 2.44 -18.42
CA ARG A 146 -5.25 3.10 -19.13
C ARG A 146 -6.43 2.18 -19.38
N GLU A 147 -6.17 0.93 -19.78
CA GLU A 147 -7.22 -0.06 -19.96
C GLU A 147 -7.97 -0.37 -18.66
N LEU A 148 -7.24 -0.48 -17.54
CA LEU A 148 -7.79 -0.84 -16.23
C LEU A 148 -8.64 0.27 -15.60
N ILE A 149 -8.13 1.52 -15.59
CA ILE A 149 -8.75 2.64 -14.86
C ILE A 149 -9.48 3.63 -15.77
N GLY A 150 -9.33 3.50 -17.07
CA GLY A 150 -9.87 4.40 -18.09
C GLY A 150 -8.96 5.62 -18.36
N GLU A 151 -9.02 6.11 -19.59
CA GLU A 151 -8.17 7.19 -20.10
C GLU A 151 -8.30 8.48 -19.28
N GLU A 152 -9.53 8.84 -18.90
CA GLU A 152 -9.78 10.07 -18.15
C GLU A 152 -9.10 10.08 -16.78
N LEU A 153 -9.27 9.01 -16.01
CA LEU A 153 -8.65 8.89 -14.68
C LEU A 153 -7.13 8.77 -14.79
N TYR A 154 -6.63 8.01 -15.78
CA TYR A 154 -5.21 7.89 -16.03
C TYR A 154 -4.57 9.27 -16.28
N ASN A 155 -5.17 10.10 -17.14
CA ASN A 155 -4.64 11.42 -17.44
C ASN A 155 -4.67 12.35 -16.22
N GLN A 156 -5.74 12.34 -15.42
CA GLN A 156 -5.82 13.10 -14.17
C GLN A 156 -4.70 12.72 -13.19
N VAL A 157 -4.46 11.42 -13.00
CA VAL A 157 -3.39 10.93 -12.12
C VAL A 157 -2.01 11.30 -12.67
N SER A 158 -1.79 11.14 -13.98
CA SER A 158 -0.51 11.47 -14.62
C SER A 158 -0.16 12.95 -14.50
N GLU A 159 -1.15 13.85 -14.63
CA GLU A 159 -0.97 15.29 -14.43
C GLU A 159 -0.60 15.63 -12.97
N LEU A 160 -1.22 14.96 -11.98
CA LEU A 160 -0.96 15.20 -10.57
C LEU A 160 0.47 14.79 -10.14
N PHE A 161 0.97 13.72 -10.70
CA PHE A 161 2.28 13.16 -10.34
C PHE A 161 3.40 13.44 -11.33
N ASN A 162 3.15 14.22 -12.39
CA ASN A 162 4.09 14.54 -13.47
C ASN A 162 4.72 13.28 -14.13
N TYR A 163 3.89 12.29 -14.43
CA TYR A 163 4.27 11.09 -15.18
C TYR A 163 4.00 11.25 -16.69
#